data_843b36decb46f0292751f4dbabcf3c0a
#
_entry.id   843b36decb46f0292751f4dbabcf3c0a
#
_cell.length_a   1.000
_cell.length_b   1.000
_cell.length_c   1.000
_cell.angle_alpha   90.00
_cell.angle_beta   90.00
_cell.angle_gamma   90.00
#
_symmetry.space_group_name_H-M   'P 1'
#
loop_
_entity.id
_entity.type
_entity.pdbx_description
1 polymer ?
#
loop_
_entity_poly.entity_id
_entity_poly.type
_entity_poly.pdbx_seq_one_letter_code
_entity_poly.pdbx_strand_id
1 'polypeptide(L)' 'MTDPAAAPLEGADRALVAYALKLTRAPREMRPEDVEALRAAGLSEEEIFEAAFLTAYFNYTNRVAEGLGVLPEP' A
#
# COMPACT_ATOMS: atom_id res chain seq x y z
N MET A 1 15.49 -0.41 20.22
CA MET A 1 14.53 -0.59 19.16
C MET A 1 15.20 -0.41 17.81
N THR A 2 14.88 -1.28 16.90
CA THR A 2 15.48 -1.21 15.57
C THR A 2 14.85 -0.06 14.76
N ASP A 3 15.71 0.73 14.17
CA ASP A 3 15.24 1.80 13.28
C ASP A 3 14.71 1.16 11.99
N PRO A 4 13.43 1.33 11.68
CA PRO A 4 12.87 0.72 10.45
C PRO A 4 13.58 1.18 9.19
N ALA A 5 14.11 2.38 9.17
CA ALA A 5 14.81 2.88 8.00
C ALA A 5 16.17 2.23 7.83
N ALA A 6 16.74 1.74 8.91
CA ALA A 6 18.05 1.10 8.84
C ALA A 6 17.97 -0.40 8.62
N ALA A 7 16.82 -1.01 8.91
CA ALA A 7 16.64 -2.45 8.74
C ALA A 7 16.18 -2.77 7.33
N PRO A 8 16.74 -3.82 6.71
CA PRO A 8 16.26 -4.23 5.40
C PRO A 8 14.82 -4.70 5.52
N LEU A 9 14.00 -4.38 4.53
CA LEU A 9 12.63 -4.85 4.50
C LEU A 9 12.62 -6.34 4.16
N GLU A 10 11.82 -7.08 4.89
CA GLU A 10 11.58 -8.47 4.56
C GLU A 10 10.77 -8.57 3.27
N GLY A 11 10.77 -9.76 2.66
CA GLY A 11 10.07 -9.95 1.39
C GLY A 11 8.63 -9.52 1.43
N ALA A 12 7.91 -9.88 2.48
CA ALA A 12 6.49 -9.51 2.60
C ALA A 12 6.32 -8.00 2.72
N ASP A 13 7.14 -7.35 3.54
CA ASP A 13 7.04 -5.90 3.72
C ASP A 13 7.37 -5.17 2.44
N ARG A 14 8.40 -5.64 1.73
CA ARG A 14 8.78 -5.04 0.46
C ARG A 14 7.66 -5.16 -0.56
N ALA A 15 7.03 -6.32 -0.62
CA ALA A 15 5.92 -6.55 -1.54
C ALA A 15 4.75 -5.65 -1.21
N LEU A 16 4.47 -5.46 0.09
CA LEU A 16 3.38 -4.59 0.53
C LEU A 16 3.63 -3.15 0.15
N VAL A 17 4.85 -2.67 0.36
CA VAL A 17 5.19 -1.28 -0.01
C VAL A 17 5.04 -1.07 -1.50
N ALA A 18 5.55 -2.00 -2.31
CA ALA A 18 5.44 -1.90 -3.76
C ALA A 18 3.97 -1.89 -4.21
N TYR A 19 3.17 -2.77 -3.60
CA TYR A 19 1.75 -2.85 -3.91
C TYR A 19 1.04 -1.54 -3.58
N ALA A 20 1.28 -1.02 -2.37
CA ALA A 20 0.61 0.20 -1.93
C ALA A 20 1.00 1.40 -2.78
N LEU A 21 2.27 1.50 -3.15
CA LEU A 21 2.73 2.59 -4.00
C LEU A 21 2.09 2.52 -5.38
N LYS A 22 2.02 1.33 -5.95
CA LYS A 22 1.42 1.19 -7.28
C LYS A 22 -0.06 1.50 -7.24
N LEU A 23 -0.78 0.98 -6.23
CA LEU A 23 -2.20 1.24 -6.10
C LEU A 23 -2.47 2.73 -5.93
N THR A 24 -1.60 3.43 -5.22
CA THR A 24 -1.75 4.85 -4.99
C THR A 24 -1.45 5.68 -6.25
N ARG A 25 -0.37 5.34 -6.94
CA ARG A 25 0.11 6.15 -8.06
C ARG A 25 -0.51 5.78 -9.40
N ALA A 26 -0.79 4.50 -9.59
CA ALA A 26 -1.26 4.01 -10.88
C ALA A 26 -2.34 2.95 -10.71
N PRO A 27 -3.48 3.30 -10.09
CA PRO A 27 -4.51 2.30 -9.83
C PRO A 27 -5.04 1.63 -11.08
N ARG A 28 -5.00 2.31 -12.20
CA ARG A 28 -5.49 1.71 -13.46
C ARG A 28 -4.56 0.65 -14.01
N GLU A 29 -3.34 0.60 -13.50
CA GLU A 29 -2.36 -0.39 -13.97
C GLU A 29 -2.30 -1.61 -13.08
N MET A 30 -3.14 -1.66 -12.06
CA MET A 30 -3.19 -2.83 -11.18
C MET A 30 -3.66 -4.04 -11.96
N ARG A 31 -3.01 -5.17 -11.70
CA ARG A 31 -3.26 -6.43 -12.40
C ARG A 31 -3.37 -7.57 -11.41
N PRO A 32 -3.96 -8.69 -11.80
CA PRO A 32 -3.97 -9.86 -10.92
C PRO A 32 -2.58 -10.30 -10.47
N GLU A 33 -1.56 -10.07 -11.31
CA GLU A 33 -0.18 -10.40 -10.99
C GLU A 33 0.32 -9.62 -9.78
N ASP A 34 -0.21 -8.41 -9.56
CA ASP A 34 0.19 -7.62 -8.39
C ASP A 34 -0.28 -8.29 -7.11
N VAL A 35 -1.46 -8.89 -7.14
CA VAL A 35 -1.99 -9.63 -6.00
C VAL A 35 -1.22 -10.94 -5.84
N GLU A 36 -0.90 -11.60 -6.94
CA GLU A 36 -0.12 -12.84 -6.88
C GLU A 36 1.24 -12.62 -6.26
N ALA A 37 1.84 -11.46 -6.49
CA ALA A 37 3.12 -11.15 -5.87
C ALA A 37 3.01 -11.11 -4.35
N LEU A 38 1.88 -10.64 -3.82
CA LEU A 38 1.65 -10.65 -2.39
C LEU A 38 1.49 -12.06 -1.86
N ARG A 39 0.77 -12.90 -2.59
CA ARG A 39 0.63 -14.30 -2.20
C ARG A 39 1.97 -15.02 -2.20
N ALA A 40 2.77 -14.76 -3.22
CA ALA A 40 4.09 -15.36 -3.32
C ALA A 40 5.00 -14.91 -2.18
N ALA A 41 4.78 -13.72 -1.66
CA ALA A 41 5.56 -13.21 -0.54
C ALA A 41 5.08 -13.74 0.80
N GLY A 42 4.01 -14.55 0.80
CA GLY A 42 3.55 -15.21 2.00
C GLY A 42 2.38 -14.56 2.71
N LEU A 43 1.77 -13.54 2.11
CA LEU A 43 0.63 -12.91 2.75
C LEU A 43 -0.63 -13.75 2.57
N SER A 44 -1.46 -13.76 3.61
CA SER A 44 -2.75 -14.43 3.56
C SER A 44 -3.75 -13.58 2.77
N GLU A 45 -4.86 -14.20 2.40
CA GLU A 45 -5.92 -13.46 1.70
C GLU A 45 -6.46 -12.32 2.56
N GLU A 46 -6.57 -12.53 3.86
CA GLU A 46 -7.00 -11.47 4.76
C GLU A 46 -6.03 -10.31 4.79
N GLU A 47 -4.74 -10.62 4.84
CA GLU A 47 -3.70 -9.59 4.83
C GLU A 47 -3.69 -8.81 3.53
N ILE A 48 -3.92 -9.51 2.42
CA ILE A 48 -4.01 -8.87 1.11
C ILE A 48 -5.20 -7.93 1.05
N PHE A 49 -6.36 -8.40 1.55
CA PHE A 49 -7.54 -7.56 1.58
C PHE A 49 -7.33 -6.33 2.45
N GLU A 50 -6.71 -6.52 3.64
CA GLU A 50 -6.43 -5.40 4.52
C GLU A 50 -5.48 -4.39 3.85
N ALA A 51 -4.48 -4.88 3.14
CA ALA A 51 -3.54 -3.98 2.46
C ALA A 51 -4.26 -3.12 1.42
N ALA A 52 -5.14 -3.75 0.64
CA ALA A 52 -5.90 -3.02 -0.36
C ALA A 52 -6.86 -2.03 0.29
N PHE A 53 -7.55 -2.48 1.35
CA PHE A 53 -8.52 -1.64 2.03
C PHE A 53 -7.86 -0.43 2.67
N LEU A 54 -6.78 -0.64 3.42
CA LEU A 54 -6.12 0.47 4.10
C LEU A 54 -5.50 1.45 3.11
N THR A 55 -4.90 0.95 2.04
CA THR A 55 -4.33 1.82 1.02
C THR A 55 -5.42 2.67 0.38
N ALA A 56 -6.53 2.04 0.02
CA ALA A 56 -7.65 2.76 -0.60
C ALA A 56 -8.27 3.74 0.37
N TYR A 57 -8.36 3.38 1.65
CA TYR A 57 -8.92 4.27 2.66
C TYR A 57 -8.08 5.54 2.81
N PHE A 58 -6.77 5.39 2.90
CA PHE A 58 -5.89 6.56 2.99
C PHE A 58 -5.97 7.40 1.72
N ASN A 59 -6.06 6.76 0.57
CA ASN A 59 -6.20 7.51 -0.68
C ASN A 59 -7.53 8.26 -0.71
N TYR A 60 -8.57 7.65 -0.20
CA TYR A 60 -9.89 8.28 -0.12
C TYR A 60 -9.82 9.54 0.75
N THR A 61 -9.27 9.41 1.96
CA THR A 61 -9.21 10.55 2.87
C THR A 61 -8.35 11.67 2.31
N ASN A 62 -7.23 11.33 1.68
CA ASN A 62 -6.37 12.34 1.07
C ASN A 62 -7.07 13.05 -0.08
N ARG A 63 -7.85 12.30 -0.89
CA ARG A 63 -8.56 12.90 -2.00
C ARG A 63 -9.65 13.84 -1.52
N VAL A 64 -10.33 13.47 -0.44
CA VAL A 64 -11.33 14.35 0.15
C VAL A 64 -10.67 15.64 0.64
N ALA A 65 -9.55 15.52 1.34
CA ALA A 65 -8.83 16.70 1.83
C ALA A 65 -8.38 17.59 0.68
N GLU A 66 -7.82 16.99 -0.35
CA GLU A 66 -7.37 17.73 -1.52
C GLU A 66 -8.54 18.42 -2.22
N GLY A 67 -9.66 17.72 -2.33
CA GLY A 67 -10.84 18.29 -2.98
C GLY A 67 -11.43 19.46 -2.24
N LEU A 68 -11.22 19.50 -0.93
CA LEU A 68 -11.69 20.60 -0.10
C LEU A 68 -10.64 21.68 0.12
N GLY A 69 -9.46 21.50 -0.48
CA GLY A 69 -8.41 22.50 -0.35
C GLY A 69 -7.66 22.45 0.97
N VAL A 70 -7.83 21.38 1.71
CA VAL A 70 -7.12 21.20 2.99
C VAL A 70 -5.80 20.50 2.70
N LEU A 71 -4.70 21.13 3.11
CA LEU A 71 -3.39 20.53 2.90
C LEU A 71 -3.14 19.44 3.92
N PRO A 72 -2.65 18.28 3.49
CA PRO A 72 -2.34 17.23 4.45
C PRO A 72 -1.17 17.63 5.33
N GLU A 73 -1.13 17.08 6.53
CA GLU A 73 -0.03 17.31 7.44
C GLU A 73 1.25 16.73 6.87
N PRO A 74 2.38 17.42 7.02
CA PRO A 74 3.66 16.94 6.50
C PRO A 74 4.14 15.66 7.16
#